data_9fdda141c73908ffb5d46ac2e8d5ea86
#
_entry.id   9fdda141c73908ffb5d46ac2e8d5ea86
#
_cell.length_a   1.000
_cell.length_b   1.000
_cell.length_c   1.000
_cell.angle_alpha   90.00
_cell.angle_beta   90.00
_cell.angle_gamma   90.00
#
_symmetry.space_group_name_H-M   'P 1'
#
loop_
_entity.id
_entity.type
_entity.pdbx_description
1 polymer ?
#
loop_
_entity_poly.entity_id
_entity_poly.type
_entity_poly.pdbx_seq_one_letter_code
_entity_poly.pdbx_strand_id
1 'polypeptide(L)'
;MHQDIADRLIDISSKIQKACYQAQRSEDEIRLVAVSKLQSVDVIKEAYALGINNFGENYAQELAEKSSTCPNDIVWHFIGPIQSNKVSLIAKHAQWVHSIDREKVAMKLNNALEHEGKKIHALIQVNINHEESKSGILPEETIDFANKLIAHYPNLILEGLMFMPRINASKQAKIETMNEIVRLHKSLLSQLPNCTHLSLGTSGDFEESILKGSTILRIGESLLGKRS
;
A
#
# COMPACT_ATOMS: atom_id res chain seq x y z
N MET A 1 -8.91 -25.23 16.56
CA MET A 1 -9.49 -25.09 15.20
C MET A 1 -8.68 -24.05 14.45
N HIS A 2 -8.18 -24.38 13.26
CA HIS A 2 -7.61 -23.35 12.40
C HIS A 2 -8.78 -22.53 11.84
N GLN A 3 -8.82 -21.22 12.15
CA GLN A 3 -9.75 -20.31 11.50
C GLN A 3 -9.45 -20.31 9.98
N ASP A 4 -10.46 -20.45 9.15
CA ASP A 4 -10.33 -20.32 7.70
C ASP A 4 -10.26 -18.84 7.26
N ILE A 5 -10.12 -18.58 5.98
CA ILE A 5 -10.04 -17.21 5.46
C ILE A 5 -11.35 -16.45 5.69
N ALA A 6 -12.49 -17.13 5.58
CA ALA A 6 -13.80 -16.52 5.77
C ALA A 6 -13.99 -16.00 7.20
N ASP A 7 -13.66 -16.82 8.22
CA ASP A 7 -13.74 -16.41 9.62
C ASP A 7 -12.83 -15.20 9.91
N ARG A 8 -11.59 -15.24 9.39
CA ARG A 8 -10.64 -14.13 9.56
C ARG A 8 -11.11 -12.85 8.86
N LEU A 9 -11.72 -12.98 7.67
CA LEU A 9 -12.26 -11.83 6.94
C LEU A 9 -13.42 -11.19 7.70
N ILE A 10 -14.33 -11.99 8.29
CA ILE A 10 -15.43 -11.49 9.11
C ILE A 10 -14.90 -10.72 10.33
N ASP A 11 -13.91 -11.27 11.03
CA ASP A 11 -13.31 -10.59 12.20
C ASP A 11 -12.66 -9.26 11.82
N ILE A 12 -11.86 -9.25 10.73
CA ILE A 12 -11.19 -8.03 10.23
C ILE A 12 -12.21 -7.00 9.78
N SER A 13 -13.23 -7.40 9.01
CA SER A 13 -14.30 -6.51 8.55
C SER A 13 -15.06 -5.88 9.71
N SER A 14 -15.40 -6.67 10.74
CA SER A 14 -16.05 -6.15 11.96
C SER A 14 -15.19 -5.12 12.69
N LYS A 15 -13.86 -5.32 12.75
CA LYS A 15 -12.93 -4.37 13.35
C LYS A 15 -12.79 -3.10 12.51
N ILE A 16 -12.74 -3.21 11.18
CA ILE A 16 -12.73 -2.06 10.26
C ILE A 16 -14.00 -1.24 10.47
N GLN A 17 -15.18 -1.88 10.45
CA GLN A 17 -16.47 -1.23 10.66
C GLN A 17 -16.50 -0.45 11.99
N LYS A 18 -16.08 -1.09 13.07
CA LYS A 18 -16.01 -0.47 14.40
C LYS A 18 -15.06 0.75 14.42
N ALA A 19 -13.88 0.62 13.82
CA ALA A 19 -12.91 1.72 13.74
C ALA A 19 -13.44 2.89 12.88
N CYS A 20 -14.08 2.59 11.75
CA CYS A 20 -14.73 3.59 10.89
C CYS A 20 -15.85 4.33 11.65
N TYR A 21 -16.70 3.58 12.36
CA TYR A 21 -17.74 4.21 13.19
C TYR A 21 -17.15 5.17 14.25
N GLN A 22 -16.09 4.75 14.94
CA GLN A 22 -15.40 5.60 15.92
C GLN A 22 -14.74 6.83 15.29
N ALA A 23 -14.25 6.70 14.06
CA ALA A 23 -13.63 7.78 13.29
C ALA A 23 -14.66 8.68 12.58
N GLN A 24 -15.95 8.37 12.63
CA GLN A 24 -17.03 9.03 11.88
C GLN A 24 -16.76 9.03 10.36
N ARG A 25 -16.29 7.88 9.83
CA ARG A 25 -15.95 7.66 8.44
C ARG A 25 -16.79 6.54 7.82
N SER A 26 -16.97 6.56 6.49
CA SER A 26 -17.56 5.45 5.76
C SER A 26 -16.55 4.31 5.61
N GLU A 27 -17.04 3.06 5.65
CA GLU A 27 -16.22 1.88 5.32
C GLU A 27 -15.75 1.90 3.86
N ASP A 28 -16.53 2.50 2.95
CA ASP A 28 -16.18 2.65 1.54
C ASP A 28 -14.91 3.48 1.30
N GLU A 29 -14.50 4.27 2.29
CA GLU A 29 -13.22 4.99 2.23
C GLU A 29 -12.00 4.08 2.44
N ILE A 30 -12.23 2.85 2.91
CA ILE A 30 -11.16 1.92 3.31
C ILE A 30 -10.96 0.85 2.23
N ARG A 31 -9.78 0.82 1.64
CA ARG A 31 -9.35 -0.25 0.76
C ARG A 31 -8.54 -1.27 1.54
N LEU A 32 -9.05 -2.51 1.64
CA LEU A 32 -8.33 -3.62 2.22
C LEU A 32 -7.48 -4.30 1.15
N VAL A 33 -6.16 -4.23 1.29
CA VAL A 33 -5.20 -4.94 0.44
C VAL A 33 -4.73 -6.20 1.18
N ALA A 34 -5.11 -7.37 0.67
CA ALA A 34 -4.64 -8.66 1.16
C ALA A 34 -3.19 -8.90 0.73
N VAL A 35 -2.26 -8.91 1.70
CA VAL A 35 -0.82 -9.08 1.41
C VAL A 35 -0.52 -10.56 1.18
N SER A 36 -0.42 -10.94 -0.09
CA SER A 36 -0.33 -12.33 -0.56
C SER A 36 1.09 -12.83 -0.84
N LYS A 37 2.11 -12.05 -0.49
CA LYS A 37 3.51 -12.49 -0.62
C LYS A 37 3.74 -13.85 0.06
N LEU A 38 4.44 -14.75 -0.63
CA LEU A 38 4.71 -16.13 -0.17
C LEU A 38 3.45 -16.97 0.11
N GLN A 39 2.30 -16.58 -0.43
CA GLN A 39 1.07 -17.39 -0.43
C GLN A 39 0.89 -18.07 -1.78
N SER A 40 0.23 -19.22 -1.79
CA SER A 40 -0.10 -19.93 -3.03
C SER A 40 -1.20 -19.22 -3.82
N VAL A 41 -1.30 -19.54 -5.10
CA VAL A 41 -2.39 -19.09 -5.97
C VAL A 41 -3.76 -19.57 -5.46
N ASP A 42 -3.83 -20.75 -4.86
CA ASP A 42 -5.08 -21.30 -4.32
C ASP A 42 -5.62 -20.46 -3.17
N VAL A 43 -4.75 -20.00 -2.26
CA VAL A 43 -5.11 -19.06 -1.17
C VAL A 43 -5.66 -17.75 -1.73
N ILE A 44 -5.06 -17.24 -2.81
CA ILE A 44 -5.54 -16.00 -3.48
C ILE A 44 -6.93 -16.24 -4.09
N LYS A 45 -7.13 -17.36 -4.79
CA LYS A 45 -8.42 -17.72 -5.40
C LYS A 45 -9.52 -17.93 -4.35
N GLU A 46 -9.18 -18.56 -3.21
CA GLU A 46 -10.11 -18.70 -2.09
C GLU A 46 -10.52 -17.34 -1.52
N ALA A 47 -9.56 -16.45 -1.26
CA ALA A 47 -9.82 -15.10 -0.78
C ALA A 47 -10.62 -14.26 -1.81
N TYR A 48 -10.31 -14.40 -3.10
CA TYR A 48 -11.05 -13.77 -4.18
C TYR A 48 -12.52 -14.23 -4.24
N ALA A 49 -12.78 -15.53 -4.06
CA ALA A 49 -14.14 -16.07 -4.01
C ALA A 49 -14.97 -15.52 -2.83
N LEU A 50 -14.30 -15.01 -1.77
CA LEU A 50 -14.91 -14.33 -0.64
C LEU A 50 -15.08 -12.80 -0.86
N GLY A 51 -14.79 -12.31 -2.07
CA GLY A 51 -14.97 -10.90 -2.45
C GLY A 51 -13.74 -10.00 -2.27
N ILE A 52 -12.58 -10.56 -1.91
CA ILE A 52 -11.33 -9.79 -1.85
C ILE A 52 -10.78 -9.65 -3.27
N ASN A 53 -10.70 -8.43 -3.78
CA ASN A 53 -10.18 -8.16 -5.13
C ASN A 53 -8.91 -7.29 -5.16
N ASN A 54 -8.39 -6.84 -4.01
CA ASN A 54 -7.14 -6.08 -3.91
C ASN A 54 -6.08 -6.95 -3.23
N PHE A 55 -5.00 -7.27 -3.97
CA PHE A 55 -3.90 -8.09 -3.45
C PHE A 55 -2.57 -7.36 -3.54
N GLY A 56 -1.71 -7.57 -2.53
CA GLY A 56 -0.42 -6.88 -2.41
C GLY A 56 0.77 -7.84 -2.46
N GLU A 57 1.73 -7.53 -3.35
CA GLU A 57 2.95 -8.32 -3.53
C GLU A 57 4.21 -7.52 -3.21
N ASN A 58 5.22 -8.22 -2.68
CA ASN A 58 6.52 -7.62 -2.38
C ASN A 58 7.58 -7.93 -3.44
N TYR A 59 7.39 -8.97 -4.22
CA TYR A 59 8.36 -9.49 -5.18
C TYR A 59 7.77 -9.44 -6.58
N ALA A 60 8.50 -8.79 -7.51
CA ALA A 60 8.01 -8.57 -8.87
C ALA A 60 7.80 -9.87 -9.67
N GLN A 61 8.57 -10.92 -9.37
CA GLN A 61 8.40 -12.23 -9.97
C GLN A 61 7.11 -12.91 -9.50
N GLU A 62 6.85 -12.91 -8.18
CA GLU A 62 5.58 -13.43 -7.63
C GLU A 62 4.38 -12.68 -8.20
N LEU A 63 4.46 -11.35 -8.29
CA LEU A 63 3.43 -10.54 -8.91
C LEU A 63 3.15 -11.02 -10.35
N ALA A 64 4.19 -11.20 -11.18
CA ALA A 64 4.04 -11.61 -12.56
C ALA A 64 3.41 -13.01 -12.70
N GLU A 65 3.86 -13.99 -11.89
CA GLU A 65 3.33 -15.35 -11.88
C GLU A 65 1.86 -15.39 -11.46
N LYS A 66 1.55 -14.76 -10.33
CA LYS A 66 0.22 -14.77 -9.72
C LYS A 66 -0.80 -14.02 -10.57
N SER A 67 -0.45 -12.85 -11.08
CA SER A 67 -1.34 -12.07 -11.93
C SER A 67 -1.66 -12.76 -13.26
N SER A 68 -0.78 -13.64 -13.74
CA SER A 68 -1.00 -14.41 -14.97
C SER A 68 -1.89 -15.65 -14.77
N THR A 69 -2.12 -16.08 -13.52
CA THR A 69 -2.84 -17.32 -13.18
C THR A 69 -4.09 -17.10 -12.35
N CYS A 70 -4.26 -15.89 -11.83
CA CYS A 70 -5.43 -15.47 -11.06
C CYS A 70 -6.45 -14.74 -11.96
N PRO A 71 -7.69 -14.49 -11.47
CA PRO A 71 -8.69 -13.70 -12.18
C PRO A 71 -8.18 -12.33 -12.62
N ASN A 72 -8.58 -11.92 -13.85
CA ASN A 72 -8.07 -10.71 -14.50
C ASN A 72 -8.56 -9.39 -13.88
N ASP A 73 -9.61 -9.42 -13.09
CA ASP A 73 -10.21 -8.29 -12.39
C ASP A 73 -9.63 -8.05 -10.99
N ILE A 74 -8.65 -8.87 -10.57
CA ILE A 74 -7.85 -8.59 -9.38
C ILE A 74 -7.03 -7.32 -9.59
N VAL A 75 -7.13 -6.42 -8.63
CA VAL A 75 -6.31 -5.20 -8.54
C VAL A 75 -5.01 -5.52 -7.79
N TRP A 76 -3.91 -5.53 -8.52
CA TRP A 76 -2.61 -5.86 -7.97
C TRP A 76 -1.87 -4.61 -7.47
N HIS A 77 -1.45 -4.65 -6.21
CA HIS A 77 -0.65 -3.62 -5.55
C HIS A 77 0.79 -4.11 -5.36
N PHE A 78 1.75 -3.40 -5.92
CA PHE A 78 3.15 -3.63 -5.59
C PHE A 78 3.51 -2.81 -4.36
N ILE A 79 3.84 -3.46 -3.26
CA ILE A 79 4.06 -2.84 -1.95
C ILE A 79 5.48 -3.07 -1.40
N GLY A 80 6.30 -3.83 -2.09
CA GLY A 80 7.69 -4.09 -1.73
C GLY A 80 8.67 -3.04 -2.28
N PRO A 81 9.95 -3.10 -1.89
CA PRO A 81 10.97 -2.20 -2.41
C PRO A 81 11.18 -2.43 -3.92
N ILE A 82 11.21 -1.34 -4.69
CA ILE A 82 11.34 -1.41 -6.14
C ILE A 82 12.81 -1.53 -6.53
N GLN A 83 13.17 -2.68 -7.09
CA GLN A 83 14.44 -2.87 -7.75
C GLN A 83 14.39 -2.31 -9.18
N SER A 84 15.34 -1.45 -9.54
CA SER A 84 15.35 -0.76 -10.83
C SER A 84 15.40 -1.66 -12.07
N ASN A 85 15.85 -2.90 -11.93
CA ASN A 85 15.86 -3.92 -12.99
C ASN A 85 14.58 -4.75 -13.07
N LYS A 86 13.58 -4.48 -12.20
CA LYS A 86 12.29 -5.20 -12.13
C LYS A 86 11.09 -4.31 -12.48
N VAL A 87 11.33 -3.04 -12.80
CA VAL A 87 10.25 -2.07 -13.09
C VAL A 87 9.35 -2.50 -14.24
N SER A 88 9.87 -3.20 -15.26
CA SER A 88 9.06 -3.70 -16.39
C SER A 88 8.02 -4.73 -15.96
N LEU A 89 8.36 -5.62 -15.02
CA LEU A 89 7.38 -6.56 -14.46
C LEU A 89 6.30 -5.82 -13.67
N ILE A 90 6.69 -4.83 -12.88
CA ILE A 90 5.73 -4.03 -12.10
C ILE A 90 4.82 -3.25 -13.03
N ALA A 91 5.35 -2.56 -14.05
CA ALA A 91 4.58 -1.80 -15.03
C ALA A 91 3.55 -2.69 -15.76
N LYS A 92 3.93 -3.91 -16.11
CA LYS A 92 3.07 -4.86 -16.83
C LYS A 92 1.93 -5.39 -15.98
N HIS A 93 2.17 -5.71 -14.72
CA HIS A 93 1.30 -6.55 -13.89
C HIS A 93 0.60 -5.80 -12.73
N ALA A 94 1.10 -4.66 -12.26
CA ALA A 94 0.47 -3.90 -11.19
C ALA A 94 -0.46 -2.80 -11.69
N GLN A 95 -1.50 -2.48 -10.90
CA GLN A 95 -2.34 -1.30 -11.03
C GLN A 95 -1.95 -0.23 -10.01
N TRP A 96 -1.34 -0.63 -8.90
CA TRP A 96 -0.88 0.25 -7.83
C TRP A 96 0.58 -0.02 -7.47
N VAL A 97 1.31 1.05 -7.16
CA VAL A 97 2.64 0.96 -6.56
C VAL A 97 2.70 1.86 -5.33
N HIS A 98 3.08 1.29 -4.17
CA HIS A 98 3.09 2.02 -2.90
C HIS A 98 4.47 2.52 -2.49
N SER A 99 5.51 2.16 -3.20
CA SER A 99 6.90 2.25 -2.74
C SER A 99 7.79 3.09 -3.65
N ILE A 100 7.25 4.19 -4.21
CA ILE A 100 8.09 5.18 -4.92
C ILE A 100 8.92 5.93 -3.88
N ASP A 101 10.21 5.67 -3.87
CA ASP A 101 11.15 6.16 -2.84
C ASP A 101 12.33 6.96 -3.39
N ARG A 102 12.44 7.14 -4.71
CA ARG A 102 13.52 7.89 -5.37
C ARG A 102 13.23 8.15 -6.84
N GLU A 103 13.79 9.23 -7.35
CA GLU A 103 13.57 9.69 -8.73
C GLU A 103 13.97 8.66 -9.79
N LYS A 104 15.09 7.96 -9.59
CA LYS A 104 15.56 6.92 -10.53
C LYS A 104 14.53 5.79 -10.73
N VAL A 105 13.79 5.44 -9.69
CA VAL A 105 12.71 4.44 -9.78
C VAL A 105 11.52 5.02 -10.52
N ALA A 106 11.10 6.23 -10.17
CA ALA A 106 9.98 6.92 -10.83
C ALA A 106 10.22 7.05 -12.34
N MET A 107 11.40 7.53 -12.74
CA MET A 107 11.79 7.67 -14.15
C MET A 107 11.73 6.33 -14.89
N LYS A 108 12.35 5.28 -14.35
CA LYS A 108 12.37 3.96 -15.00
C LYS A 108 10.97 3.34 -15.09
N LEU A 109 10.16 3.48 -14.04
CA LEU A 109 8.80 2.96 -14.04
C LEU A 109 7.91 3.72 -15.03
N ASN A 110 8.03 5.06 -15.09
CA ASN A 110 7.33 5.88 -16.06
C ASN A 110 7.64 5.45 -17.50
N ASN A 111 8.93 5.24 -17.83
CA ASN A 111 9.34 4.78 -19.16
C ASN A 111 8.82 3.37 -19.48
N ALA A 112 8.84 2.46 -18.50
CA ALA A 112 8.28 1.11 -18.68
C ALA A 112 6.76 1.15 -18.91
N LEU A 113 6.03 2.02 -18.20
CA LEU A 113 4.59 2.23 -18.38
C LEU A 113 4.27 2.83 -19.75
N GLU A 114 5.10 3.75 -20.25
CA GLU A 114 4.95 4.30 -21.59
C GLU A 114 5.05 3.22 -22.66
N HIS A 115 6.01 2.29 -22.55
CA HIS A 115 6.12 1.12 -23.44
C HIS A 115 4.90 0.19 -23.38
N GLU A 116 4.28 0.06 -22.21
CA GLU A 116 3.07 -0.74 -22.02
C GLU A 116 1.78 0.01 -22.41
N GLY A 117 1.85 1.30 -22.75
CA GLY A 117 0.68 2.16 -23.01
C GLY A 117 -0.24 2.32 -21.80
N LYS A 118 0.31 2.30 -20.59
CA LYS A 118 -0.42 2.26 -19.32
C LYS A 118 -0.06 3.41 -18.39
N LYS A 119 -0.96 3.65 -17.44
CA LYS A 119 -0.69 4.45 -16.24
C LYS A 119 -0.85 3.58 -15.00
N ILE A 120 -0.21 3.95 -13.91
CA ILE A 120 -0.28 3.27 -12.63
C ILE A 120 -0.58 4.25 -11.50
N HIS A 121 -1.41 3.85 -10.55
CA HIS A 121 -1.62 4.60 -9.32
C HIS A 121 -0.39 4.48 -8.42
N ALA A 122 0.10 5.60 -7.92
CA ALA A 122 1.37 5.65 -7.21
C ALA A 122 1.24 6.34 -5.85
N LEU A 123 1.91 5.78 -4.85
CA LEU A 123 2.12 6.42 -3.56
C LEU A 123 3.62 6.63 -3.34
N ILE A 124 3.99 7.73 -2.69
CA ILE A 124 5.34 7.97 -2.23
C ILE A 124 5.54 7.22 -0.92
N GLN A 125 6.57 6.38 -0.86
CA GLN A 125 7.01 5.81 0.41
C GLN A 125 7.82 6.83 1.18
N VAL A 126 7.41 7.11 2.43
CA VAL A 126 8.09 8.07 3.31
C VAL A 126 8.79 7.34 4.46
N ASN A 127 10.04 7.68 4.69
CA ASN A 127 10.84 7.21 5.83
C ASN A 127 10.68 8.17 7.02
N ILE A 128 9.54 8.08 7.68
CA ILE A 128 9.14 9.00 8.75
C ILE A 128 10.07 8.99 9.96
N ASN A 129 10.78 7.90 10.20
CA ASN A 129 11.65 7.74 11.37
C ASN A 129 13.13 7.99 11.06
N HIS A 130 13.47 8.45 9.85
CA HIS A 130 14.86 8.68 9.41
C HIS A 130 15.77 7.45 9.63
N GLU A 131 15.24 6.24 9.40
CA GLU A 131 15.98 5.00 9.55
C GLU A 131 16.86 4.75 8.32
N GLU A 132 18.20 4.79 8.47
CA GLU A 132 19.16 4.56 7.37
C GLU A 132 18.96 3.21 6.65
N SER A 133 18.46 2.20 7.36
CA SER A 133 18.22 0.86 6.83
C SER A 133 16.91 0.73 6.04
N LYS A 134 16.04 1.75 6.05
CA LYS A 134 14.75 1.72 5.38
C LYS A 134 14.71 2.64 4.16
N SER A 135 14.07 2.14 3.10
CA SER A 135 13.73 2.94 1.93
C SER A 135 12.65 3.97 2.26
N GLY A 136 12.61 5.04 1.50
CA GLY A 136 11.61 6.11 1.61
C GLY A 136 12.24 7.49 1.49
N ILE A 137 11.46 8.44 0.96
CA ILE A 137 11.80 9.87 0.94
C ILE A 137 11.73 10.41 2.37
N LEU A 138 12.58 11.36 2.71
CA LEU A 138 12.49 12.03 4.00
C LEU A 138 11.23 12.92 4.07
N PRO A 139 10.63 13.11 5.26
CA PRO A 139 9.42 13.92 5.42
C PRO A 139 9.55 15.32 4.82
N GLU A 140 10.67 15.99 5.04
CA GLU A 140 10.98 17.34 4.56
C GLU A 140 11.12 17.43 3.04
N GLU A 141 11.47 16.34 2.35
CA GLU A 141 11.63 16.27 0.90
C GLU A 141 10.34 15.85 0.17
N THR A 142 9.33 15.38 0.92
CA THR A 142 8.16 14.69 0.36
C THR A 142 7.35 15.58 -0.59
N ILE A 143 7.14 16.83 -0.24
CA ILE A 143 6.33 17.77 -1.06
C ILE A 143 7.04 18.12 -2.37
N ASP A 144 8.33 18.42 -2.31
CA ASP A 144 9.12 18.72 -3.50
C ASP A 144 9.22 17.52 -4.43
N PHE A 145 9.38 16.32 -3.85
CA PHE A 145 9.37 15.08 -4.62
C PHE A 145 8.01 14.80 -5.27
N ALA A 146 6.90 15.06 -4.57
CA ALA A 146 5.56 14.92 -5.11
C ALA A 146 5.32 15.85 -6.31
N ASN A 147 5.70 17.13 -6.20
CA ASN A 147 5.63 18.09 -7.28
C ASN A 147 6.48 17.65 -8.49
N LYS A 148 7.68 17.14 -8.25
CA LYS A 148 8.55 16.60 -9.30
C LYS A 148 7.92 15.40 -10.00
N LEU A 149 7.29 14.47 -9.25
CA LEU A 149 6.60 13.31 -9.83
C LEU A 149 5.49 13.74 -10.78
N ILE A 150 4.65 14.67 -10.38
CA ILE A 150 3.53 15.17 -11.20
C ILE A 150 4.03 15.89 -12.44
N ALA A 151 5.09 16.68 -12.32
CA ALA A 151 5.61 17.49 -13.43
C ALA A 151 6.32 16.66 -14.52
N HIS A 152 7.00 15.57 -14.14
CA HIS A 152 7.92 14.87 -15.04
C HIS A 152 7.55 13.43 -15.38
N TYR A 153 6.62 12.80 -14.63
CA TYR A 153 6.31 11.38 -14.80
C TYR A 153 4.80 11.13 -14.98
N PRO A 154 4.24 11.50 -16.16
CA PRO A 154 2.78 11.56 -16.40
C PRO A 154 2.08 10.18 -16.39
N ASN A 155 2.84 9.08 -16.42
CA ASN A 155 2.29 7.74 -16.32
C ASN A 155 2.17 7.25 -14.87
N LEU A 156 2.68 8.04 -13.89
CA LEU A 156 2.48 7.82 -12.47
C LEU A 156 1.35 8.73 -11.98
N ILE A 157 0.19 8.17 -11.66
CA ILE A 157 -0.93 8.91 -11.08
C ILE A 157 -0.66 8.99 -9.58
N LEU A 158 -0.11 10.11 -9.12
CA LEU A 158 0.20 10.28 -7.70
C LEU A 158 -1.09 10.51 -6.90
N GLU A 159 -1.35 9.63 -5.93
CA GLU A 159 -2.58 9.66 -5.13
C GLU A 159 -2.36 9.74 -3.62
N GLY A 160 -1.11 9.82 -3.15
CA GLY A 160 -0.84 9.98 -1.73
C GLY A 160 0.47 9.37 -1.23
N LEU A 161 0.45 8.94 0.02
CA LEU A 161 1.64 8.50 0.75
C LEU A 161 1.50 7.07 1.29
N MET A 162 2.63 6.41 1.45
CA MET A 162 2.75 5.13 2.15
C MET A 162 3.78 5.21 3.27
N PHE A 163 3.46 4.63 4.40
CA PHE A 163 4.34 4.56 5.57
C PHE A 163 4.47 3.15 6.10
N MET A 164 5.66 2.84 6.62
CA MET A 164 5.95 1.61 7.35
C MET A 164 6.53 1.97 8.73
N PRO A 165 5.66 2.16 9.76
CA PRO A 165 6.11 2.46 11.10
C PRO A 165 7.01 1.37 11.69
N ARG A 166 7.78 1.71 12.73
CA ARG A 166 8.61 0.75 13.46
C ARG A 166 7.75 -0.28 14.19
N ILE A 167 8.02 -1.56 13.96
CA ILE A 167 7.26 -2.66 14.59
C ILE A 167 7.47 -2.66 16.11
N ASN A 168 8.72 -2.47 16.57
CA ASN A 168 9.10 -2.58 17.98
C ASN A 168 9.20 -1.21 18.70
N ALA A 169 8.49 -0.19 18.22
CA ALA A 169 8.45 1.10 18.88
C ALA A 169 7.59 1.06 20.16
N SER A 170 7.94 1.86 21.16
CA SER A 170 7.09 2.08 22.34
C SER A 170 5.74 2.66 21.93
N LYS A 171 4.71 2.48 22.77
CA LYS A 171 3.38 3.05 22.50
C LYS A 171 3.45 4.57 22.25
N GLN A 172 4.23 5.28 23.05
CA GLN A 172 4.41 6.74 22.91
C GLN A 172 5.04 7.10 21.55
N ALA A 173 6.12 6.40 21.15
CA ALA A 173 6.79 6.63 19.88
C ALA A 173 5.88 6.31 18.68
N LYS A 174 5.02 5.29 18.78
CA LYS A 174 4.01 5.01 17.76
C LYS A 174 3.00 6.16 17.60
N ILE A 175 2.49 6.68 18.70
CA ILE A 175 1.56 7.83 18.70
C ILE A 175 2.21 9.05 18.06
N GLU A 176 3.46 9.36 18.43
CA GLU A 176 4.21 10.49 17.87
C GLU A 176 4.41 10.32 16.36
N THR A 177 4.87 9.16 15.92
CA THR A 177 5.01 8.82 14.49
C THR A 177 3.68 8.95 13.74
N MET A 178 2.58 8.42 14.28
CA MET A 178 1.26 8.54 13.66
C MET A 178 0.82 10.00 13.53
N ASN A 179 1.05 10.83 14.55
CA ASN A 179 0.70 12.25 14.50
C ASN A 179 1.54 13.01 13.46
N GLU A 180 2.80 12.64 13.28
CA GLU A 180 3.67 13.21 12.26
C GLU A 180 3.21 12.81 10.85
N ILE A 181 2.87 11.54 10.65
CA ILE A 181 2.28 11.04 9.40
C ILE A 181 1.03 11.83 9.01
N VAL A 182 0.11 12.03 9.97
CA VAL A 182 -1.13 12.79 9.74
C VAL A 182 -0.82 14.24 9.35
N ARG A 183 0.13 14.89 10.02
CA ARG A 183 0.54 16.26 9.68
C ARG A 183 1.12 16.36 8.27
N LEU A 184 2.01 15.45 7.91
CA LEU A 184 2.60 15.44 6.57
C LEU A 184 1.56 15.18 5.48
N HIS A 185 0.66 14.22 5.68
CA HIS A 185 -0.41 13.93 4.73
C HIS A 185 -1.37 15.13 4.56
N LYS A 186 -1.74 15.82 5.64
CA LYS A 186 -2.54 17.05 5.57
C LYS A 186 -1.81 18.17 4.81
N SER A 187 -0.51 18.30 5.02
CA SER A 187 0.30 19.28 4.27
C SER A 187 0.34 18.94 2.78
N LEU A 188 0.48 17.66 2.42
CA LEU A 188 0.41 17.23 1.03
C LEU A 188 -0.97 17.54 0.41
N LEU A 189 -2.06 17.18 1.09
CA LEU A 189 -3.43 17.42 0.63
C LEU A 189 -3.73 18.90 0.39
N SER A 190 -3.19 19.79 1.21
CA SER A 190 -3.40 21.25 1.06
C SER A 190 -2.79 21.82 -0.23
N GLN A 191 -1.76 21.17 -0.78
CA GLN A 191 -1.07 21.56 -2.00
C GLN A 191 -1.49 20.72 -3.21
N LEU A 192 -1.78 19.44 -2.98
CA LEU A 192 -2.14 18.45 -3.99
C LEU A 192 -3.43 17.74 -3.58
N PRO A 193 -4.61 18.34 -3.84
CA PRO A 193 -5.91 17.83 -3.34
C PRO A 193 -6.27 16.42 -3.83
N ASN A 194 -5.67 15.95 -4.91
CA ASN A 194 -5.90 14.60 -5.44
C ASN A 194 -5.10 13.50 -4.68
N CYS A 195 -4.14 13.89 -3.81
CA CYS A 195 -3.33 12.95 -3.05
C CYS A 195 -4.05 12.47 -1.76
N THR A 196 -5.26 11.93 -1.92
CA THR A 196 -6.17 11.60 -0.82
C THR A 196 -5.83 10.31 -0.08
N HIS A 197 -4.99 9.45 -0.68
CA HIS A 197 -4.71 8.14 -0.11
C HIS A 197 -3.57 8.14 0.89
N LEU A 198 -3.82 7.49 2.01
CA LEU A 198 -2.84 7.18 3.04
C LEU A 198 -2.78 5.67 3.23
N SER A 199 -1.71 5.04 2.73
CA SER A 199 -1.44 3.63 2.92
C SER A 199 -0.68 3.43 4.23
N LEU A 200 -1.42 3.07 5.27
CA LEU A 200 -0.95 2.91 6.64
C LEU A 200 -1.79 1.83 7.32
N GLY A 201 -1.21 1.07 8.22
CA GLY A 201 -1.89 0.01 8.96
C GLY A 201 -1.64 -1.38 8.39
N THR A 202 -1.22 -2.24 9.30
CA THR A 202 -0.96 -3.66 9.09
C THR A 202 -1.74 -4.47 10.14
N SER A 203 -1.58 -5.78 10.16
CA SER A 203 -2.30 -6.68 11.08
C SER A 203 -2.31 -6.25 12.55
N GLY A 204 -1.31 -5.50 13.00
CA GLY A 204 -1.15 -5.14 14.43
C GLY A 204 -1.60 -3.71 14.79
N ASP A 205 -1.96 -2.87 13.81
CA ASP A 205 -2.20 -1.44 14.03
C ASP A 205 -3.23 -0.80 13.09
N PHE A 206 -3.97 -1.60 12.32
CA PHE A 206 -4.88 -1.07 11.30
C PHE A 206 -6.08 -0.31 11.90
N GLU A 207 -6.60 -0.73 13.06
CA GLU A 207 -7.71 -0.04 13.73
C GLU A 207 -7.29 1.39 14.13
N GLU A 208 -6.11 1.53 14.76
CA GLU A 208 -5.54 2.84 15.09
C GLU A 208 -5.23 3.66 13.83
N SER A 209 -4.75 3.01 12.78
CA SER A 209 -4.46 3.67 11.50
C SER A 209 -5.73 4.25 10.85
N ILE A 210 -6.88 3.57 10.93
CA ILE A 210 -8.17 4.10 10.48
C ILE A 210 -8.55 5.36 11.25
N LEU A 211 -8.40 5.35 12.58
CA LEU A 211 -8.65 6.53 13.43
C LEU A 211 -7.75 7.72 13.07
N LYS A 212 -6.59 7.46 12.46
CA LYS A 212 -5.63 8.48 12.02
C LYS A 212 -5.76 8.84 10.53
N GLY A 213 -6.82 8.38 9.85
CA GLY A 213 -7.13 8.76 8.48
C GLY A 213 -6.55 7.85 7.41
N SER A 214 -6.07 6.65 7.75
CA SER A 214 -5.69 5.66 6.73
C SER A 214 -6.85 5.36 5.80
N THR A 215 -6.56 5.20 4.50
CA THR A 215 -7.52 4.80 3.47
C THR A 215 -7.15 3.46 2.81
N ILE A 216 -5.91 3.00 3.01
CA ILE A 216 -5.44 1.72 2.46
C ILE A 216 -4.76 0.92 3.57
N LEU A 217 -5.35 -0.22 3.90
CA LEU A 217 -4.82 -1.18 4.87
C LEU A 217 -4.11 -2.32 4.16
N ARG A 218 -2.98 -2.79 4.70
CA ARG A 218 -2.18 -3.89 4.14
C ARG A 218 -2.13 -5.05 5.13
N ILE A 219 -3.05 -6.00 5.01
CA ILE A 219 -3.23 -7.09 5.97
C ILE A 219 -2.78 -8.41 5.33
N GLY A 220 -1.84 -9.08 5.95
CA GLY A 220 -1.25 -10.34 5.48
C GLY A 220 -1.70 -11.56 6.28
N GLU A 221 -0.83 -12.05 7.15
CA GLU A 221 -1.01 -13.33 7.84
C GLU A 221 -2.29 -13.42 8.69
N SER A 222 -2.74 -12.33 9.30
CA SER A 222 -4.00 -12.31 10.06
C SER A 222 -5.23 -12.47 9.17
N LEU A 223 -5.14 -12.29 7.86
CA LEU A 223 -6.20 -12.49 6.88
C LEU A 223 -6.01 -13.80 6.12
N LEU A 224 -4.88 -13.97 5.46
CA LEU A 224 -4.63 -15.10 4.57
C LEU A 224 -4.06 -16.35 5.27
N GLY A 225 -3.68 -16.22 6.54
CA GLY A 225 -3.07 -17.31 7.30
C GLY A 225 -1.56 -17.36 7.19
N LYS A 226 -0.97 -18.35 7.84
CA LYS A 226 0.48 -18.56 7.83
C LYS A 226 0.97 -18.81 6.40
N ARG A 227 2.16 -18.33 6.11
CA ARG A 227 2.84 -18.56 4.85
C ARG A 227 3.30 -20.02 4.80
N SER A 228 3.14 -20.65 3.65
CA SER A 228 3.63 -22.01 3.35
C SER A 228 5.12 -22.00 3.06
#